data_b5b3ae431fa772a8b5186230a0f2ddb5
#
_entry.id   b5b3ae431fa772a8b5186230a0f2ddb5
#
_cell.length_a   1.000
_cell.length_b   1.000
_cell.length_c   1.000
_cell.angle_alpha   90.00
_cell.angle_beta   90.00
_cell.angle_gamma   90.00
#
_symmetry.space_group_name_H-M   'P 1'
#
loop_
_entity.id
_entity.type
_entity.pdbx_description
1 polymer ?
#
loop_
_entity_poly.entity_id
_entity_poly.type
_entity_poly.pdbx_seq_one_letter_code
_entity_poly.pdbx_strand_id
1 'polypeptide(L)'
;VGWLASRGADGEAVWKEINEMRVKLPYGKGSVEIAVPDESTVTYPRELPRVPDVGAEIRRAMATPIGSPPLREVASGKRDAVVVVNDITRPAPSREMLAGILEELRIAGIPETVVTVVIATGNHRPNTPDEIARMIGEEYGRALRVVNHACEDDSALTAISAPGVEIPIRVNTHVARASVRILTGLIAPHQAAGYSGGRKSLTPGVAALETIAKQHSFPIRPYDPAMGWMKGNPFHEVAVTVARTVGIDFIINVVKNCKGEVVHAVAGDLVAAHEAGVAVCEQSWVTTFPQKYDVVIVTPGGFPRDIDLHQAQKAMSTAEQVAADGGVIVLLAECADGIGKFAAWLKGAKSPHAVIERFKREGFTREHSSKAFMCARALAKHPVVVCCAGIPKADLEAMFFRPADTPQDAVNQALQMKGGNARVLVLPYAVDCVPKIAPS
;
A
#
# COMPACT_ATOMS: atom_id res chain seq x y z
N VAL A 1 -18.04 -19.78 27.81
CA VAL A 1 -17.69 -21.20 27.58
C VAL A 1 -18.38 -21.61 26.30
N GLY A 2 -17.60 -21.92 25.28
CA GLY A 2 -18.09 -22.40 23.98
C GLY A 2 -17.79 -23.90 23.82
N TRP A 3 -18.51 -24.56 22.90
CA TRP A 3 -18.28 -25.96 22.55
C TRP A 3 -17.74 -26.04 21.12
N LEU A 4 -16.56 -26.57 20.93
CA LEU A 4 -15.98 -26.80 19.60
C LEU A 4 -16.12 -28.26 19.21
N ALA A 5 -16.74 -28.53 18.06
CA ALA A 5 -16.80 -29.86 17.50
C ALA A 5 -15.48 -30.16 16.76
N SER A 6 -14.78 -31.20 17.17
CA SER A 6 -13.69 -31.82 16.40
C SER A 6 -14.13 -33.20 15.95
N ARG A 7 -13.58 -33.72 14.83
CA ARG A 7 -13.82 -35.14 14.46
C ARG A 7 -12.80 -35.99 15.19
N GLY A 8 -13.30 -36.96 16.01
CA GLY A 8 -12.48 -38.01 16.58
C GLY A 8 -11.90 -38.94 15.50
N ALA A 9 -10.96 -39.77 15.86
CA ALA A 9 -10.35 -40.77 14.97
C ALA A 9 -11.40 -41.68 14.28
N ASP A 10 -12.57 -41.84 14.90
CA ASP A 10 -13.68 -42.69 14.47
C ASP A 10 -14.74 -41.93 13.66
N GLY A 11 -14.50 -40.63 13.35
CA GLY A 11 -15.44 -39.76 12.60
C GLY A 11 -16.58 -39.15 13.42
N GLU A 12 -16.69 -39.49 14.71
CA GLU A 12 -17.69 -38.87 15.60
C GLU A 12 -17.30 -37.48 16.04
N ALA A 13 -18.30 -36.61 16.26
CA ALA A 13 -18.09 -35.27 16.76
C ALA A 13 -17.68 -35.28 18.23
N VAL A 14 -16.43 -34.96 18.51
CA VAL A 14 -15.95 -34.76 19.89
C VAL A 14 -16.10 -33.27 20.22
N TRP A 15 -16.93 -32.99 21.22
CA TRP A 15 -17.15 -31.62 21.72
C TRP A 15 -16.16 -31.32 22.85
N LYS A 16 -15.31 -30.32 22.65
CA LYS A 16 -14.41 -29.83 23.69
C LYS A 16 -14.89 -28.48 24.19
N GLU A 17 -15.01 -28.36 25.48
CA GLU A 17 -15.28 -27.07 26.14
C GLU A 17 -14.02 -26.19 26.00
N ILE A 18 -14.18 -24.99 25.46
CA ILE A 18 -13.12 -23.99 25.36
C ILE A 18 -13.54 -22.72 26.08
N ASN A 19 -12.60 -22.14 26.78
CA ASN A 19 -12.76 -20.76 27.25
C ASN A 19 -12.63 -19.83 26.04
N GLU A 20 -13.46 -18.81 26.00
CA GLU A 20 -13.54 -17.87 24.89
C GLU A 20 -13.39 -16.43 25.37
N MET A 21 -12.52 -15.67 24.69
CA MET A 21 -12.51 -14.23 24.81
C MET A 21 -13.32 -13.58 23.70
N ARG A 22 -13.90 -12.42 23.99
CA ARG A 22 -14.63 -11.60 23.05
C ARG A 22 -13.75 -10.52 22.48
N VAL A 23 -13.73 -10.41 21.13
CA VAL A 23 -12.92 -9.41 20.43
C VAL A 23 -13.84 -8.54 19.59
N LYS A 24 -13.77 -7.24 19.83
CA LYS A 24 -14.51 -6.23 19.04
C LYS A 24 -13.69 -5.84 17.83
N LEU A 25 -14.28 -5.95 16.62
CA LEU A 25 -13.63 -5.73 15.35
C LEU A 25 -14.32 -4.61 14.57
N PRO A 26 -13.56 -3.72 13.90
CA PRO A 26 -14.13 -2.74 12.97
C PRO A 26 -14.83 -3.45 11.80
N TYR A 27 -16.05 -2.99 11.46
CA TYR A 27 -16.86 -3.55 10.38
C TYR A 27 -17.82 -2.48 9.85
N GLY A 28 -17.66 -2.09 8.59
CA GLY A 28 -18.37 -0.94 8.05
C GLY A 28 -18.14 0.33 8.88
N LYS A 29 -19.18 1.09 9.11
CA LYS A 29 -19.17 2.29 9.97
C LYS A 29 -19.28 1.97 11.47
N GLY A 30 -19.36 0.71 11.83
CA GLY A 30 -19.55 0.24 13.18
C GLY A 30 -18.51 -0.80 13.59
N SER A 31 -18.95 -1.79 14.33
CA SER A 31 -18.13 -2.91 14.79
C SER A 31 -18.99 -4.16 14.97
N VAL A 32 -18.33 -5.31 14.85
CA VAL A 32 -18.88 -6.63 15.21
C VAL A 32 -18.08 -7.21 16.36
N GLU A 33 -18.69 -8.11 17.12
CA GLU A 33 -18.01 -8.87 18.18
C GLU A 33 -17.95 -10.33 17.78
N ILE A 34 -16.79 -10.94 17.97
CA ILE A 34 -16.58 -12.37 17.76
C ILE A 34 -16.03 -13.01 19.04
N ALA A 35 -16.35 -14.28 19.26
CA ALA A 35 -15.75 -15.13 20.27
C ALA A 35 -14.63 -15.96 19.62
N VAL A 36 -13.47 -15.99 20.24
CA VAL A 36 -12.31 -16.78 19.83
C VAL A 36 -11.72 -17.50 21.06
N PRO A 37 -10.95 -18.60 20.91
CA PRO A 37 -10.29 -19.26 22.05
C PRO A 37 -9.45 -18.27 22.86
N ASP A 38 -9.47 -18.37 24.19
CA ASP A 38 -8.73 -17.48 25.10
C ASP A 38 -7.24 -17.38 24.80
N GLU A 39 -6.66 -18.45 24.23
CA GLU A 39 -5.24 -18.52 23.85
C GLU A 39 -4.93 -17.79 22.53
N SER A 40 -5.95 -17.17 21.90
CA SER A 40 -5.77 -16.44 20.63
C SER A 40 -4.89 -15.21 20.82
N THR A 41 -4.03 -14.96 19.84
CA THR A 41 -3.25 -13.71 19.77
C THR A 41 -4.10 -12.61 19.13
N VAL A 42 -4.28 -11.49 19.80
CA VAL A 42 -4.94 -10.30 19.22
C VAL A 42 -3.92 -9.16 19.14
N THR A 43 -3.75 -8.58 17.98
CA THR A 43 -2.73 -7.55 17.76
C THR A 43 -3.31 -6.30 17.11
N TYR A 44 -2.98 -5.16 17.69
CA TYR A 44 -3.36 -3.84 17.19
C TYR A 44 -2.13 -3.10 16.66
N PRO A 45 -2.30 -2.18 15.68
CA PRO A 45 -1.22 -1.32 15.22
C PRO A 45 -0.66 -0.49 16.38
N ARG A 46 0.66 -0.30 16.39
CA ARG A 46 1.30 0.59 17.35
C ARG A 46 1.07 2.04 16.95
N GLU A 47 0.46 2.82 17.83
CA GLU A 47 0.28 4.25 17.61
C GLU A 47 1.58 5.02 17.87
N LEU A 48 1.98 5.83 16.92
CA LEU A 48 2.99 6.87 17.09
C LEU A 48 2.27 8.22 17.28
N PRO A 49 2.75 9.09 18.18
CA PRO A 49 2.14 10.40 18.40
C PRO A 49 2.33 11.28 17.15
N ARG A 50 1.29 12.04 16.80
CA ARG A 50 1.38 13.04 15.74
C ARG A 50 2.36 14.16 16.11
N VAL A 51 2.99 14.77 15.10
CA VAL A 51 3.75 16.00 15.30
C VAL A 51 2.79 17.17 15.62
N PRO A 52 3.18 18.09 16.52
CA PRO A 52 2.34 19.24 16.86
C PRO A 52 2.11 20.20 15.66
N ASP A 53 3.14 20.40 14.84
CA ASP A 53 3.15 21.28 13.67
C ASP A 53 3.86 20.58 12.50
N VAL A 54 3.08 20.28 11.46
CA VAL A 54 3.56 19.59 10.27
C VAL A 54 4.55 20.45 9.47
N GLY A 55 4.29 21.76 9.38
CA GLY A 55 5.18 22.69 8.68
C GLY A 55 6.53 22.82 9.37
N ALA A 56 6.53 22.91 10.70
CA ALA A 56 7.76 22.95 11.50
C ALA A 56 8.57 21.65 11.34
N GLU A 57 7.91 20.50 11.32
CA GLU A 57 8.58 19.21 11.14
C GLU A 57 9.21 19.07 9.74
N ILE A 58 8.52 19.53 8.68
CA ILE A 58 9.06 19.59 7.33
C ILE A 58 10.28 20.51 7.27
N ARG A 59 10.20 21.70 7.84
CA ARG A 59 11.35 22.64 7.91
C ARG A 59 12.52 22.03 8.69
N ARG A 60 12.27 21.32 9.80
CA ARG A 60 13.30 20.59 10.53
C ARG A 60 14.00 19.56 9.63
N ALA A 61 13.22 18.73 8.92
CA ALA A 61 13.76 17.72 8.02
C ALA A 61 14.62 18.34 6.90
N MET A 62 14.17 19.46 6.33
CA MET A 62 14.90 20.17 5.27
C MET A 62 16.15 20.89 5.78
N ALA A 63 16.18 21.34 7.02
CA ALA A 63 17.35 21.98 7.64
C ALA A 63 18.46 20.96 7.98
N THR A 64 18.11 19.70 8.17
CA THR A 64 19.05 18.60 8.48
C THR A 64 18.82 17.44 7.51
N PRO A 65 19.09 17.64 6.21
CA PRO A 65 18.85 16.60 5.20
C PRO A 65 19.78 15.41 5.38
N ILE A 66 19.28 14.23 5.06
CA ILE A 66 19.99 12.96 5.24
C ILE A 66 20.70 12.59 3.93
N GLY A 67 22.01 12.41 3.98
CA GLY A 67 22.82 11.98 2.82
C GLY A 67 22.86 12.99 1.67
N SER A 68 22.57 14.27 1.94
CA SER A 68 22.57 15.36 0.95
C SER A 68 22.91 16.68 1.63
N PRO A 69 23.47 17.67 0.92
CA PRO A 69 23.48 19.07 1.35
C PRO A 69 22.06 19.63 1.44
N PRO A 70 21.85 20.79 2.09
CA PRO A 70 20.58 21.51 2.04
C PRO A 70 20.11 21.79 0.61
N LEU A 71 18.80 21.81 0.37
CA LEU A 71 18.23 21.97 -0.97
C LEU A 71 18.71 23.26 -1.66
N ARG A 72 18.90 24.35 -0.92
CA ARG A 72 19.44 25.62 -1.44
C ARG A 72 20.86 25.46 -2.03
N GLU A 73 21.67 24.58 -1.48
CA GLU A 73 23.01 24.29 -2.01
C GLU A 73 22.94 23.38 -3.23
N VAL A 74 22.11 22.34 -3.20
CA VAL A 74 21.82 21.44 -4.34
C VAL A 74 21.32 22.24 -5.55
N ALA A 75 20.47 23.25 -5.30
CA ALA A 75 19.85 24.07 -6.32
C ALA A 75 20.69 25.28 -6.76
N SER A 76 21.81 25.58 -6.09
CA SER A 76 22.67 26.72 -6.39
C SER A 76 23.22 26.69 -7.82
N GLY A 77 23.06 27.81 -8.54
CA GLY A 77 23.50 27.94 -9.94
C GLY A 77 22.65 27.17 -10.97
N LYS A 78 21.56 26.56 -10.57
CA LYS A 78 20.60 25.91 -11.46
C LYS A 78 19.60 26.90 -12.03
N ARG A 79 18.92 26.53 -13.14
CA ARG A 79 18.06 27.47 -13.90
C ARG A 79 16.59 27.36 -13.56
N ASP A 80 16.12 26.16 -13.25
CA ASP A 80 14.73 25.81 -13.04
C ASP A 80 14.59 24.61 -12.10
N ALA A 81 13.39 24.37 -11.62
CA ALA A 81 13.10 23.23 -10.79
C ALA A 81 11.78 22.54 -11.16
N VAL A 82 11.71 21.25 -10.94
CA VAL A 82 10.46 20.50 -10.95
C VAL A 82 10.20 19.89 -9.58
N VAL A 83 8.97 20.04 -9.10
CA VAL A 83 8.51 19.42 -7.86
C VAL A 83 7.41 18.42 -8.21
N VAL A 84 7.65 17.16 -7.92
CA VAL A 84 6.63 16.11 -8.09
C VAL A 84 5.85 15.96 -6.80
N VAL A 85 4.52 16.14 -6.86
CA VAL A 85 3.61 15.99 -5.73
C VAL A 85 2.66 14.82 -5.94
N ASN A 86 2.18 14.23 -4.84
CA ASN A 86 1.20 13.15 -4.91
C ASN A 86 -0.15 13.65 -5.46
N ASP A 87 -0.93 12.76 -6.06
CA ASP A 87 -2.32 13.01 -6.44
C ASP A 87 -3.27 12.95 -5.23
N ILE A 88 -4.54 13.34 -5.43
CA ILE A 88 -5.57 13.38 -4.37
C ILE A 88 -5.78 12.02 -3.68
N THR A 89 -5.47 10.90 -4.33
CA THR A 89 -5.63 9.55 -3.76
C THR A 89 -4.52 9.17 -2.76
N ARG A 90 -3.52 10.02 -2.62
CA ARG A 90 -2.38 9.83 -1.70
C ARG A 90 -2.18 11.10 -0.86
N PRO A 91 -3.07 11.35 0.12
CA PRO A 91 -3.08 12.61 0.86
C PRO A 91 -1.77 12.80 1.65
N ALA A 92 -0.94 13.70 1.14
CA ALA A 92 0.27 14.20 1.76
C ALA A 92 0.10 15.69 2.08
N PRO A 93 0.85 16.28 3.02
CA PRO A 93 0.84 17.71 3.31
C PRO A 93 1.62 18.47 2.21
N SER A 94 1.10 18.39 0.97
CA SER A 94 1.80 18.92 -0.21
C SER A 94 1.96 20.43 -0.17
N ARG A 95 1.04 21.16 0.47
CA ARG A 95 1.13 22.60 0.65
C ARG A 95 2.32 23.00 1.53
N GLU A 96 2.46 22.34 2.69
CA GLU A 96 3.55 22.58 3.63
C GLU A 96 4.91 22.16 3.04
N MET A 97 4.94 21.07 2.27
CA MET A 97 6.13 20.65 1.55
C MET A 97 6.54 21.67 0.49
N LEU A 98 5.59 22.16 -0.33
CA LEU A 98 5.85 23.17 -1.33
C LEU A 98 6.34 24.49 -0.71
N ALA A 99 5.74 24.93 0.39
CA ALA A 99 6.18 26.14 1.09
C ALA A 99 7.68 26.05 1.47
N GLY A 100 8.11 24.95 2.07
CA GLY A 100 9.52 24.75 2.41
C GLY A 100 10.43 24.65 1.19
N ILE A 101 10.00 23.93 0.13
CA ILE A 101 10.77 23.80 -1.11
C ILE A 101 10.96 25.16 -1.79
N LEU A 102 9.90 25.93 -1.93
CA LEU A 102 9.93 27.24 -2.61
C LEU A 102 10.82 28.25 -1.86
N GLU A 103 10.81 28.20 -0.52
CA GLU A 103 11.73 29.02 0.29
C GLU A 103 13.19 28.69 0.00
N GLU A 104 13.56 27.40 -0.01
CA GLU A 104 14.92 26.94 -0.30
C GLU A 104 15.35 27.29 -1.74
N LEU A 105 14.44 27.08 -2.72
CA LEU A 105 14.71 27.43 -4.12
C LEU A 105 14.90 28.94 -4.31
N ARG A 106 14.10 29.77 -3.63
CA ARG A 106 14.25 31.22 -3.65
C ARG A 106 15.61 31.67 -3.09
N ILE A 107 16.06 31.05 -2.00
CA ILE A 107 17.40 31.31 -1.43
C ILE A 107 18.50 30.92 -2.42
N ALA A 108 18.30 29.85 -3.18
CA ALA A 108 19.22 29.40 -4.24
C ALA A 108 19.20 30.28 -5.50
N GLY A 109 18.28 31.25 -5.59
CA GLY A 109 18.14 32.14 -6.75
C GLY A 109 17.20 31.62 -7.84
N ILE A 110 16.40 30.57 -7.57
CA ILE A 110 15.38 30.03 -8.48
C ILE A 110 14.01 30.64 -8.12
N PRO A 111 13.47 31.56 -8.93
CA PRO A 111 12.16 32.16 -8.66
C PRO A 111 11.01 31.19 -8.98
N GLU A 112 9.86 31.40 -8.35
CA GLU A 112 8.66 30.56 -8.54
C GLU A 112 8.20 30.46 -10.01
N THR A 113 8.46 31.48 -10.81
CA THR A 113 8.07 31.55 -12.23
C THR A 113 8.72 30.48 -13.12
N VAL A 114 9.84 29.88 -12.67
CA VAL A 114 10.53 28.80 -13.36
C VAL A 114 10.44 27.46 -12.60
N VAL A 115 9.55 27.39 -11.61
CA VAL A 115 9.23 26.13 -10.92
C VAL A 115 7.99 25.49 -11.54
N THR A 116 8.09 24.22 -11.90
CA THR A 116 6.94 23.43 -12.38
C THR A 116 6.56 22.39 -11.34
N VAL A 117 5.29 22.36 -10.97
CA VAL A 117 4.71 21.30 -10.12
C VAL A 117 4.07 20.24 -11.02
N VAL A 118 4.49 18.98 -10.89
CA VAL A 118 3.91 17.85 -11.61
C VAL A 118 3.17 16.96 -10.62
N ILE A 119 1.87 16.76 -10.85
CA ILE A 119 1.04 15.86 -10.03
C ILE A 119 1.23 14.42 -10.51
N ALA A 120 1.69 13.55 -9.62
CA ALA A 120 2.00 12.16 -9.88
C ALA A 120 0.72 11.29 -9.92
N THR A 121 -0.07 11.44 -10.97
CA THR A 121 -1.32 10.69 -11.18
C THR A 121 -1.09 9.22 -11.50
N GLY A 122 0.10 8.85 -11.98
CA GLY A 122 0.33 7.51 -12.54
C GLY A 122 -0.68 7.23 -13.66
N ASN A 123 -1.47 6.17 -13.50
CA ASN A 123 -2.59 5.81 -14.39
C ASN A 123 -3.98 6.24 -13.87
N HIS A 124 -4.03 7.08 -12.84
CA HIS A 124 -5.28 7.66 -12.36
C HIS A 124 -5.75 8.79 -13.28
N ARG A 125 -7.03 9.20 -13.12
CA ARG A 125 -7.55 10.37 -13.79
C ARG A 125 -6.80 11.66 -13.36
N PRO A 126 -6.80 12.71 -14.20
CA PRO A 126 -6.30 14.01 -13.80
C PRO A 126 -7.04 14.56 -12.56
N ASN A 127 -6.36 15.31 -11.72
CA ASN A 127 -6.97 16.08 -10.64
C ASN A 127 -7.67 17.31 -11.19
N THR A 128 -8.85 17.64 -10.66
CA THR A 128 -9.59 18.85 -11.00
C THR A 128 -8.92 20.10 -10.39
N PRO A 129 -9.22 21.31 -10.88
CA PRO A 129 -8.70 22.55 -10.28
C PRO A 129 -9.01 22.65 -8.78
N ASP A 130 -10.21 22.27 -8.34
CA ASP A 130 -10.60 22.29 -6.92
C ASP A 130 -9.83 21.25 -6.09
N GLU A 131 -9.53 20.08 -6.66
CA GLU A 131 -8.68 19.09 -6.01
C GLU A 131 -7.24 19.61 -5.88
N ILE A 132 -6.71 20.26 -6.92
CA ILE A 132 -5.38 20.88 -6.90
C ILE A 132 -5.32 21.96 -5.81
N ALA A 133 -6.31 22.86 -5.76
CA ALA A 133 -6.39 23.89 -4.75
C ALA A 133 -6.42 23.32 -3.32
N ARG A 134 -7.15 22.22 -3.11
CA ARG A 134 -7.16 21.51 -1.82
C ARG A 134 -5.83 20.85 -1.47
N MET A 135 -5.10 20.34 -2.45
CA MET A 135 -3.84 19.63 -2.25
C MET A 135 -2.65 20.55 -1.97
N ILE A 136 -2.52 21.62 -2.73
CA ILE A 136 -1.36 22.50 -2.70
C ILE A 136 -1.66 23.94 -2.24
N GLY A 137 -2.93 24.30 -2.04
CA GLY A 137 -3.38 25.66 -1.74
C GLY A 137 -3.71 26.43 -3.00
N GLU A 138 -4.72 27.34 -2.91
CA GLU A 138 -5.12 28.19 -4.05
C GLU A 138 -4.00 29.10 -4.51
N GLU A 139 -3.20 29.61 -3.57
CA GLU A 139 -2.07 30.51 -3.83
C GLU A 139 -1.05 29.86 -4.76
N TYR A 140 -0.63 28.62 -4.49
CA TYR A 140 0.32 27.90 -5.34
C TYR A 140 -0.32 27.38 -6.63
N GLY A 141 -1.60 27.02 -6.59
CA GLY A 141 -2.34 26.66 -7.80
C GLY A 141 -2.45 27.78 -8.83
N ARG A 142 -2.41 29.05 -8.38
CA ARG A 142 -2.44 30.24 -9.25
C ARG A 142 -1.04 30.77 -9.62
N ALA A 143 -0.08 30.68 -8.70
CA ALA A 143 1.26 31.26 -8.87
C ALA A 143 2.21 30.35 -9.68
N LEU A 144 2.05 29.03 -9.56
CA LEU A 144 2.95 28.05 -10.15
C LEU A 144 2.39 27.44 -11.44
N ARG A 145 3.29 26.98 -12.29
CA ARG A 145 2.90 26.08 -13.39
C ARG A 145 2.59 24.71 -12.83
N VAL A 146 1.31 24.33 -12.75
CA VAL A 146 0.86 23.02 -12.26
C VAL A 146 0.40 22.15 -13.42
N VAL A 147 0.93 20.93 -13.51
CA VAL A 147 0.67 19.97 -14.60
C VAL A 147 0.21 18.64 -14.01
N ASN A 148 -0.96 18.13 -14.41
CA ASN A 148 -1.30 16.73 -14.21
C ASN A 148 -0.43 15.87 -15.12
N HIS A 149 0.18 14.81 -14.60
CA HIS A 149 0.87 13.85 -15.44
C HIS A 149 -0.13 13.10 -16.34
N ALA A 150 0.23 12.93 -17.61
CA ALA A 150 -0.54 12.21 -18.62
C ALA A 150 0.26 11.00 -19.11
N CYS A 151 -0.02 9.82 -18.56
CA CYS A 151 0.78 8.61 -18.79
C CYS A 151 0.65 8.01 -20.21
N GLU A 152 -0.32 8.48 -21.01
CA GLU A 152 -0.59 8.04 -22.39
C GLU A 152 -0.28 9.10 -23.43
N ASP A 153 0.10 10.30 -23.02
CA ASP A 153 0.46 11.37 -23.96
C ASP A 153 1.95 11.28 -24.32
N ASP A 154 2.22 10.68 -25.47
CA ASP A 154 3.58 10.48 -25.97
C ASP A 154 4.38 11.77 -26.10
N SER A 155 3.72 12.91 -26.36
CA SER A 155 4.36 14.22 -26.47
C SER A 155 4.86 14.76 -25.12
N ALA A 156 4.24 14.32 -24.02
CA ALA A 156 4.57 14.69 -22.65
C ALA A 156 5.60 13.75 -21.98
N LEU A 157 6.11 12.75 -22.72
CA LEU A 157 6.97 11.71 -22.19
C LEU A 157 8.36 11.70 -22.85
N THR A 158 9.40 11.46 -22.06
CA THR A 158 10.80 11.34 -22.50
C THR A 158 11.30 9.94 -22.15
N ALA A 159 11.93 9.27 -23.12
CA ALA A 159 12.57 7.98 -22.93
C ALA A 159 13.85 8.10 -22.09
N ILE A 160 14.04 7.14 -21.19
CA ILE A 160 15.20 7.05 -20.29
C ILE A 160 15.88 5.69 -20.52
N SER A 161 17.17 5.69 -20.78
CA SER A 161 17.97 4.47 -20.82
C SER A 161 18.57 4.23 -19.43
N ALA A 162 17.99 3.32 -18.66
CA ALA A 162 18.45 2.98 -17.32
C ALA A 162 19.29 1.69 -17.36
N PRO A 163 20.54 1.69 -16.90
CA PRO A 163 21.42 0.52 -16.95
C PRO A 163 20.81 -0.68 -16.19
N GLY A 164 20.81 -1.85 -16.83
CA GLY A 164 20.28 -3.08 -16.22
C GLY A 164 18.75 -3.15 -16.08
N VAL A 165 18.02 -2.20 -16.67
CA VAL A 165 16.56 -2.19 -16.70
C VAL A 165 16.09 -2.53 -18.12
N GLU A 166 15.53 -3.72 -18.29
CA GLU A 166 15.15 -4.26 -19.60
C GLU A 166 13.76 -3.83 -20.11
N ILE A 167 12.98 -3.13 -19.27
CA ILE A 167 11.67 -2.63 -19.67
C ILE A 167 11.77 -1.21 -20.24
N PRO A 168 10.86 -0.81 -21.16
CA PRO A 168 10.81 0.55 -21.66
C PRO A 168 10.54 1.54 -20.52
N ILE A 169 11.42 2.50 -20.34
CA ILE A 169 11.23 3.56 -19.36
C ILE A 169 10.98 4.88 -20.08
N ARG A 170 9.82 5.47 -19.80
CA ARG A 170 9.47 6.81 -20.24
C ARG A 170 8.86 7.56 -19.07
N VAL A 171 9.33 8.78 -18.82
CA VAL A 171 8.86 9.60 -17.71
C VAL A 171 8.43 10.99 -18.22
N ASN A 172 7.68 11.71 -17.40
CA ASN A 172 7.23 13.06 -17.71
C ASN A 172 8.39 13.97 -18.14
N THR A 173 8.22 14.65 -19.27
CA THR A 173 9.25 15.47 -19.89
C THR A 173 9.71 16.63 -19.00
N HIS A 174 8.81 17.24 -18.20
CA HIS A 174 9.20 18.28 -17.25
C HIS A 174 10.18 17.72 -16.20
N VAL A 175 9.94 16.49 -15.73
CA VAL A 175 10.83 15.84 -14.76
C VAL A 175 12.16 15.45 -15.42
N ALA A 176 12.12 14.90 -16.64
CA ALA A 176 13.33 14.48 -17.33
C ALA A 176 14.29 15.65 -17.64
N ARG A 177 13.76 16.86 -17.92
CA ARG A 177 14.52 18.00 -18.44
C ARG A 177 14.87 19.07 -17.42
N ALA A 178 14.24 19.08 -16.24
CA ALA A 178 14.52 20.08 -15.21
C ALA A 178 15.97 20.04 -14.74
N SER A 179 16.51 21.17 -14.32
CA SER A 179 17.87 21.24 -13.76
C SER A 179 17.93 20.86 -12.27
N VAL A 180 16.80 21.00 -11.54
CA VAL A 180 16.62 20.46 -10.18
C VAL A 180 15.34 19.62 -10.13
N ARG A 181 15.43 18.39 -9.66
CA ARG A 181 14.34 17.41 -9.58
C ARG A 181 14.06 17.04 -8.15
N ILE A 182 12.89 17.40 -7.66
CA ILE A 182 12.48 17.18 -6.27
C ILE A 182 11.25 16.27 -6.26
N LEU A 183 11.32 15.17 -5.49
CA LEU A 183 10.18 14.30 -5.29
C LEU A 183 9.60 14.49 -3.89
N THR A 184 8.30 14.68 -3.78
CA THR A 184 7.60 14.64 -2.50
C THR A 184 6.80 13.35 -2.37
N GLY A 185 6.45 12.95 -1.13
CA GLY A 185 5.68 11.74 -0.97
C GLY A 185 5.33 11.37 0.47
N LEU A 186 4.58 10.27 0.55
CA LEU A 186 4.19 9.61 1.78
C LEU A 186 4.83 8.23 1.84
N ILE A 187 5.53 7.93 2.94
CA ILE A 187 6.07 6.61 3.23
C ILE A 187 5.02 5.81 4.01
N ALA A 188 4.58 4.72 3.40
CA ALA A 188 3.67 3.74 4.00
C ALA A 188 3.94 2.35 3.37
N PRO A 189 3.56 1.24 4.01
CA PRO A 189 3.70 -0.10 3.45
C PRO A 189 3.01 -0.24 2.10
N HIS A 190 3.61 -1.00 1.19
CA HIS A 190 3.10 -1.17 -0.16
C HIS A 190 3.24 -2.61 -0.66
N GLN A 191 2.15 -3.15 -1.20
CA GLN A 191 2.00 -4.57 -1.56
C GLN A 191 2.96 -5.11 -2.64
N ALA A 192 3.59 -4.23 -3.44
CA ALA A 192 4.57 -4.64 -4.45
C ALA A 192 5.95 -4.02 -4.24
N ALA A 193 6.04 -2.78 -3.76
CA ALA A 193 7.28 -2.01 -3.68
C ALA A 193 7.93 -2.01 -2.29
N GLY A 194 7.45 -2.81 -1.35
CA GLY A 194 7.83 -2.76 0.06
C GLY A 194 7.21 -1.55 0.78
N TYR A 195 7.67 -0.36 0.43
CA TYR A 195 7.14 0.93 0.91
C TYR A 195 6.91 1.90 -0.25
N SER A 196 5.99 2.85 -0.04
CA SER A 196 5.75 4.00 -0.92
C SER A 196 6.77 5.13 -0.63
N GLY A 197 6.59 6.28 -1.26
CA GLY A 197 7.49 7.44 -1.15
C GLY A 197 8.75 7.33 -2.00
N GLY A 198 9.60 8.35 -1.95
CA GLY A 198 10.86 8.43 -2.66
C GLY A 198 10.72 8.16 -4.16
N ARG A 199 11.47 7.17 -4.65
CA ARG A 199 11.50 6.72 -6.06
C ARG A 199 10.12 6.46 -6.67
N LYS A 200 9.10 6.14 -5.87
CA LYS A 200 7.75 5.85 -6.40
C LYS A 200 7.00 7.07 -6.93
N SER A 201 7.36 8.26 -6.51
CA SER A 201 6.81 9.49 -7.11
C SER A 201 7.29 9.67 -8.55
N LEU A 202 8.44 9.07 -8.92
CA LEU A 202 8.91 9.01 -10.30
C LEU A 202 8.28 7.82 -11.04
N THR A 203 8.58 6.59 -10.60
CA THR A 203 8.00 5.36 -11.19
C THR A 203 7.25 4.56 -10.12
N PRO A 204 5.92 4.43 -10.26
CA PRO A 204 5.05 4.71 -11.40
C PRO A 204 4.46 6.14 -11.49
N GLY A 205 4.73 7.02 -10.53
CA GLY A 205 3.98 8.28 -10.32
C GLY A 205 3.89 9.20 -11.53
N VAL A 206 4.98 9.37 -12.27
CA VAL A 206 5.04 10.19 -13.49
C VAL A 206 5.62 9.41 -14.69
N ALA A 207 5.39 8.11 -14.72
CA ALA A 207 5.85 7.23 -15.80
C ALA A 207 4.75 6.97 -16.84
N ALA A 208 5.17 6.61 -18.07
CA ALA A 208 4.28 6.16 -19.14
C ALA A 208 3.47 4.92 -18.72
N LEU A 209 2.27 4.77 -19.29
CA LEU A 209 1.41 3.62 -18.99
C LEU A 209 2.12 2.28 -19.28
N GLU A 210 2.89 2.20 -20.34
CA GLU A 210 3.68 1.02 -20.67
C GLU A 210 4.72 0.70 -19.58
N THR A 211 5.46 1.71 -19.09
CA THR A 211 6.40 1.56 -17.98
C THR A 211 5.69 1.07 -16.73
N ILE A 212 4.54 1.68 -16.39
CA ILE A 212 3.70 1.27 -15.26
C ILE A 212 3.28 -0.19 -15.39
N ALA A 213 2.77 -0.58 -16.58
CA ALA A 213 2.29 -1.92 -16.84
C ALA A 213 3.39 -2.97 -16.70
N LYS A 214 4.57 -2.73 -17.29
CA LYS A 214 5.72 -3.62 -17.20
C LYS A 214 6.24 -3.74 -15.76
N GLN A 215 6.34 -2.62 -15.03
CA GLN A 215 6.77 -2.61 -13.63
C GLN A 215 5.78 -3.36 -12.71
N HIS A 216 4.49 -3.37 -13.02
CA HIS A 216 3.46 -4.09 -12.27
C HIS A 216 3.19 -5.51 -12.79
N SER A 217 3.99 -6.01 -13.71
CA SER A 217 3.95 -7.36 -14.28
C SER A 217 5.21 -8.15 -13.91
N PHE A 218 5.17 -9.47 -14.06
CA PHE A 218 6.37 -10.29 -13.91
C PHE A 218 7.39 -10.00 -15.01
N PRO A 219 8.69 -10.12 -14.71
CA PRO A 219 9.30 -10.57 -13.44
C PRO A 219 9.49 -9.45 -12.40
N ILE A 220 9.22 -8.17 -12.72
CA ILE A 220 9.53 -7.04 -11.83
C ILE A 220 8.60 -7.00 -10.62
N ARG A 221 7.31 -7.27 -10.83
CA ARG A 221 6.40 -7.41 -9.72
C ARG A 221 6.72 -8.68 -8.91
N PRO A 222 6.90 -8.60 -7.57
CA PRO A 222 7.05 -9.81 -6.75
C PRO A 222 5.83 -10.73 -6.85
N TYR A 223 6.08 -12.04 -6.87
CA TYR A 223 5.01 -13.03 -6.78
C TYR A 223 4.40 -13.04 -5.38
N ASP A 224 5.24 -13.15 -4.36
CA ASP A 224 4.81 -13.19 -2.96
C ASP A 224 4.43 -11.79 -2.41
N PRO A 225 3.70 -11.72 -1.28
CA PRO A 225 3.43 -10.46 -0.62
C PRO A 225 4.73 -9.72 -0.30
N ALA A 226 4.80 -8.45 -0.72
CA ALA A 226 6.03 -7.68 -0.64
C ALA A 226 5.97 -6.50 0.33
N MET A 227 4.93 -6.40 1.16
CA MET A 227 4.88 -5.36 2.19
C MET A 227 6.06 -5.50 3.15
N GLY A 228 6.79 -4.40 3.35
CA GLY A 228 7.99 -4.37 4.18
C GLY A 228 9.27 -4.92 3.50
N TRP A 229 9.18 -5.48 2.30
CA TRP A 229 10.33 -6.03 1.60
C TRP A 229 10.98 -4.98 0.70
N MET A 230 12.17 -4.48 1.07
CA MET A 230 12.94 -3.50 0.32
C MET A 230 14.12 -4.15 -0.41
N LYS A 231 15.14 -4.58 0.34
CA LYS A 231 16.38 -5.14 -0.22
C LYS A 231 16.10 -6.42 -1.00
N GLY A 232 16.52 -6.45 -2.26
CA GLY A 232 16.29 -7.58 -3.18
C GLY A 232 14.88 -7.61 -3.79
N ASN A 233 14.02 -6.61 -3.52
CA ASN A 233 12.72 -6.48 -4.16
C ASN A 233 12.89 -5.88 -5.56
N PRO A 234 12.62 -6.64 -6.66
CA PRO A 234 12.88 -6.16 -8.01
C PRO A 234 12.11 -4.87 -8.36
N PHE A 235 10.88 -4.72 -7.84
CA PHE A 235 10.10 -3.50 -8.05
C PHE A 235 10.77 -2.27 -7.44
N HIS A 236 11.31 -2.42 -6.22
CA HIS A 236 12.02 -1.34 -5.55
C HIS A 236 13.32 -0.99 -6.29
N GLU A 237 14.12 -2.00 -6.63
CA GLU A 237 15.45 -1.80 -7.22
C GLU A 237 15.36 -1.17 -8.62
N VAL A 238 14.44 -1.63 -9.47
CA VAL A 238 14.16 -1.00 -10.77
C VAL A 238 13.77 0.48 -10.58
N ALA A 239 12.88 0.78 -9.64
CA ALA A 239 12.45 2.16 -9.41
C ALA A 239 13.58 3.05 -8.88
N VAL A 240 14.48 2.53 -8.03
CA VAL A 240 15.68 3.26 -7.56
C VAL A 240 16.64 3.49 -8.72
N THR A 241 16.94 2.46 -9.53
CA THR A 241 17.83 2.56 -10.69
C THR A 241 17.35 3.63 -11.67
N VAL A 242 16.05 3.61 -11.99
CA VAL A 242 15.45 4.63 -12.87
C VAL A 242 15.56 6.03 -12.26
N ALA A 243 15.27 6.19 -10.96
CA ALA A 243 15.33 7.48 -10.30
C ALA A 243 16.76 8.04 -10.21
N ARG A 244 17.76 7.19 -9.99
CA ARG A 244 19.17 7.56 -10.04
C ARG A 244 19.60 7.95 -11.47
N THR A 245 19.15 7.22 -12.49
CA THR A 245 19.46 7.53 -13.90
C THR A 245 18.84 8.85 -14.34
N VAL A 246 17.61 9.14 -13.94
CA VAL A 246 16.96 10.45 -14.20
C VAL A 246 17.69 11.57 -13.45
N GLY A 247 18.37 11.26 -12.36
CA GLY A 247 19.12 12.23 -11.55
C GLY A 247 18.20 12.99 -10.60
N ILE A 248 17.41 12.27 -9.79
CA ILE A 248 16.63 12.91 -8.72
C ILE A 248 17.60 13.53 -7.71
N ASP A 249 17.46 14.83 -7.48
CA ASP A 249 18.40 15.62 -6.68
C ASP A 249 18.04 15.63 -5.20
N PHE A 250 16.72 15.60 -4.86
CA PHE A 250 16.26 15.73 -3.49
C PHE A 250 14.89 15.08 -3.28
N ILE A 251 14.64 14.55 -2.08
CA ILE A 251 13.31 14.08 -1.69
C ILE A 251 12.83 14.73 -0.40
N ILE A 252 11.52 14.87 -0.25
CA ILE A 252 10.86 15.22 1.01
C ILE A 252 9.70 14.26 1.20
N ASN A 253 9.72 13.49 2.27
CA ASN A 253 8.69 12.52 2.55
C ASN A 253 8.19 12.64 3.98
N VAL A 254 6.90 12.38 4.19
CA VAL A 254 6.32 12.23 5.52
C VAL A 254 6.00 10.78 5.82
N VAL A 255 6.02 10.46 7.10
CA VAL A 255 5.49 9.20 7.65
C VAL A 255 4.20 9.52 8.39
N LYS A 256 3.18 8.69 8.24
CA LYS A 256 1.89 8.81 8.93
C LYS A 256 1.63 7.59 9.80
N ASN A 257 0.90 7.80 10.90
CA ASN A 257 0.35 6.71 11.71
C ASN A 257 -0.93 6.12 11.07
N CYS A 258 -1.50 5.10 11.69
CA CYS A 258 -2.73 4.44 11.23
C CYS A 258 -3.98 5.35 11.21
N LYS A 259 -3.93 6.48 11.93
CA LYS A 259 -4.97 7.53 11.91
C LYS A 259 -4.80 8.52 10.75
N GLY A 260 -3.73 8.37 9.95
CA GLY A 260 -3.44 9.28 8.83
C GLY A 260 -2.77 10.59 9.25
N GLU A 261 -2.31 10.70 10.49
CA GLU A 261 -1.64 11.88 11.02
C GLU A 261 -0.13 11.82 10.79
N VAL A 262 0.50 12.93 10.46
CA VAL A 262 1.96 13.01 10.28
C VAL A 262 2.66 12.81 11.60
N VAL A 263 3.60 11.87 11.64
CA VAL A 263 4.40 11.55 12.83
C VAL A 263 5.88 11.91 12.65
N HIS A 264 6.35 12.02 11.40
CA HIS A 264 7.73 12.37 11.09
C HIS A 264 7.88 12.85 9.65
N ALA A 265 8.89 13.67 9.39
CA ALA A 265 9.33 14.05 8.04
C ALA A 265 10.82 13.75 7.86
N VAL A 266 11.18 13.35 6.63
CA VAL A 266 12.57 13.15 6.18
C VAL A 266 12.79 13.90 4.89
N ALA A 267 14.02 14.40 4.69
CA ALA A 267 14.42 15.06 3.47
C ALA A 267 15.89 14.73 3.14
N GLY A 268 16.28 14.84 1.88
CA GLY A 268 17.66 14.63 1.45
C GLY A 268 17.82 13.70 0.26
N ASP A 269 18.81 12.81 0.32
CA ASP A 269 19.13 11.84 -0.73
C ASP A 269 17.98 10.86 -0.99
N LEU A 270 17.79 10.50 -2.23
CA LEU A 270 16.73 9.59 -2.71
C LEU A 270 16.61 8.27 -1.92
N VAL A 271 17.72 7.69 -1.53
CA VAL A 271 17.78 6.39 -0.85
C VAL A 271 17.93 6.58 0.66
N ALA A 272 18.96 7.32 1.09
CA ALA A 272 19.27 7.46 2.51
C ALA A 272 18.12 8.11 3.32
N ALA A 273 17.52 9.19 2.80
CA ALA A 273 16.38 9.82 3.45
C ALA A 273 15.12 8.95 3.41
N HIS A 274 14.90 8.22 2.30
CA HIS A 274 13.78 7.29 2.22
C HIS A 274 13.92 6.13 3.23
N GLU A 275 15.09 5.52 3.34
CA GLU A 275 15.35 4.44 4.29
C GLU A 275 15.19 4.90 5.76
N ALA A 276 15.65 6.11 6.07
CA ALA A 276 15.43 6.70 7.39
C ALA A 276 13.93 6.87 7.70
N GLY A 277 13.14 7.32 6.73
CA GLY A 277 11.69 7.41 6.88
C GLY A 277 11.00 6.05 6.97
N VAL A 278 11.49 5.04 6.25
CA VAL A 278 11.03 3.64 6.36
C VAL A 278 11.28 3.11 7.78
N ALA A 279 12.43 3.37 8.38
CA ALA A 279 12.74 2.93 9.75
C ALA A 279 11.76 3.52 10.77
N VAL A 280 11.30 4.76 10.59
CA VAL A 280 10.24 5.35 11.42
C VAL A 280 8.88 4.71 11.12
N CYS A 281 8.56 4.50 9.85
CA CYS A 281 7.32 3.84 9.44
C CYS A 281 7.20 2.43 10.05
N GLU A 282 8.29 1.67 10.07
CA GLU A 282 8.33 0.32 10.65
C GLU A 282 7.97 0.30 12.14
N GLN A 283 8.27 1.35 12.89
CA GLN A 283 7.93 1.42 14.34
C GLN A 283 6.42 1.38 14.59
N SER A 284 5.62 1.89 13.64
CA SER A 284 4.15 1.88 13.74
C SER A 284 3.52 0.64 13.07
N TRP A 285 4.09 0.21 11.93
CA TRP A 285 3.43 -0.75 11.06
C TRP A 285 3.94 -2.18 11.18
N VAL A 286 5.20 -2.38 11.62
CA VAL A 286 5.77 -3.72 11.71
C VAL A 286 5.40 -4.37 13.05
N THR A 287 4.84 -5.57 12.95
CA THR A 287 4.63 -6.46 14.09
C THR A 287 5.37 -7.78 13.87
N THR A 288 6.21 -8.16 14.83
CA THR A 288 6.93 -9.43 14.78
C THR A 288 6.17 -10.49 15.55
N PHE A 289 5.87 -11.60 14.89
CA PHE A 289 5.18 -12.75 15.46
C PHE A 289 6.16 -13.89 15.71
N PRO A 290 6.02 -14.67 16.79
CA PRO A 290 6.94 -15.76 17.11
C PRO A 290 6.82 -16.94 16.13
N GLN A 291 5.68 -17.09 15.47
CA GLN A 291 5.37 -18.21 14.58
C GLN A 291 4.24 -17.88 13.62
N LYS A 292 3.98 -18.77 12.68
CA LYS A 292 2.78 -18.73 11.83
C LYS A 292 1.57 -19.34 12.53
N TYR A 293 0.36 -18.97 12.07
CA TYR A 293 -0.91 -19.31 12.70
C TYR A 293 -1.78 -20.18 11.79
N ASP A 294 -2.56 -21.08 12.40
CA ASP A 294 -3.42 -22.02 11.69
C ASP A 294 -4.74 -21.37 11.24
N VAL A 295 -5.20 -20.37 11.98
CA VAL A 295 -6.35 -19.51 11.63
C VAL A 295 -5.94 -18.05 11.79
N VAL A 296 -6.12 -17.25 10.74
CA VAL A 296 -5.83 -15.81 10.77
C VAL A 296 -7.10 -15.03 10.45
N ILE A 297 -7.65 -14.36 11.45
CA ILE A 297 -8.87 -13.56 11.35
C ILE A 297 -8.47 -12.11 11.11
N VAL A 298 -8.95 -11.53 10.02
CA VAL A 298 -8.59 -10.17 9.62
C VAL A 298 -9.80 -9.33 9.29
N THR A 299 -9.75 -8.05 9.70
CA THR A 299 -10.55 -7.00 9.08
C THR A 299 -9.63 -5.95 8.44
N PRO A 300 -10.07 -5.24 7.39
CA PRO A 300 -9.29 -4.13 6.84
C PRO A 300 -9.20 -2.92 7.77
N GLY A 301 -10.04 -2.86 8.82
CA GLY A 301 -10.12 -1.73 9.76
C GLY A 301 -11.40 -0.90 9.62
N GLY A 302 -12.49 -1.48 9.09
CA GLY A 302 -13.77 -0.82 8.89
C GLY A 302 -13.78 0.23 7.77
N PHE A 303 -14.84 1.03 7.73
CA PHE A 303 -15.02 2.09 6.72
C PHE A 303 -13.92 3.17 6.83
N PRO A 304 -13.37 3.67 5.71
CA PRO A 304 -13.69 3.32 4.32
C PRO A 304 -12.88 2.15 3.73
N ARG A 305 -12.12 1.42 4.54
CA ARG A 305 -11.19 0.37 4.08
C ARG A 305 -11.88 -0.93 3.71
N ASP A 306 -13.12 -1.12 4.14
CA ASP A 306 -13.98 -2.25 3.81
C ASP A 306 -15.21 -1.86 2.97
N ILE A 307 -15.16 -0.70 2.30
CA ILE A 307 -16.25 -0.19 1.47
C ILE A 307 -16.62 -1.15 0.32
N ASP A 308 -15.61 -1.82 -0.24
CA ASP A 308 -15.73 -2.84 -1.27
C ASP A 308 -14.69 -3.96 -1.08
N LEU A 309 -14.87 -5.09 -1.76
CA LEU A 309 -13.93 -6.20 -1.70
C LEU A 309 -12.58 -5.85 -2.35
N HIS A 310 -12.53 -4.91 -3.29
CA HIS A 310 -11.30 -4.42 -3.89
C HIS A 310 -10.37 -3.78 -2.85
N GLN A 311 -10.92 -3.09 -1.85
CA GLN A 311 -10.16 -2.55 -0.73
C GLN A 311 -9.93 -3.61 0.34
N ALA A 312 -10.97 -4.35 0.71
CA ALA A 312 -10.93 -5.32 1.80
C ALA A 312 -9.92 -6.46 1.58
N GLN A 313 -9.75 -6.93 0.34
CA GLN A 313 -8.81 -8.00 0.01
C GLN A 313 -7.33 -7.67 0.37
N LYS A 314 -6.99 -6.40 0.63
CA LYS A 314 -5.64 -6.03 1.08
C LYS A 314 -5.29 -6.70 2.42
N ALA A 315 -6.29 -6.90 3.30
CA ALA A 315 -6.13 -7.61 4.55
C ALA A 315 -5.72 -9.08 4.35
N MET A 316 -6.16 -9.73 3.25
CA MET A 316 -5.73 -11.09 2.91
C MET A 316 -4.23 -11.16 2.61
N SER A 317 -3.65 -10.14 1.99
CA SER A 317 -2.19 -10.10 1.73
C SER A 317 -1.37 -9.99 3.01
N THR A 318 -1.92 -9.39 4.06
CA THR A 318 -1.32 -9.38 5.40
C THR A 318 -1.46 -10.76 6.05
N ALA A 319 -2.67 -11.34 6.02
CA ALA A 319 -2.94 -12.66 6.57
C ALA A 319 -2.06 -13.75 5.93
N GLU A 320 -1.87 -13.71 4.62
CA GLU A 320 -1.05 -14.67 3.85
C GLU A 320 0.40 -14.75 4.34
N GLN A 321 0.95 -13.67 4.89
CA GLN A 321 2.33 -13.63 5.39
C GLN A 321 2.51 -14.34 6.73
N VAL A 322 1.45 -14.47 7.53
CA VAL A 322 1.47 -15.08 8.88
C VAL A 322 0.65 -16.35 8.98
N ALA A 323 -0.10 -16.72 7.95
CA ALA A 323 -0.78 -18.00 7.91
C ALA A 323 0.22 -19.14 7.74
N ALA A 324 0.03 -20.20 8.48
CA ALA A 324 0.76 -21.46 8.30
C ALA A 324 0.38 -22.11 6.96
N ASP A 325 1.18 -23.03 6.47
CA ASP A 325 0.85 -23.78 5.25
C ASP A 325 -0.48 -24.51 5.41
N GLY A 326 -1.40 -24.30 4.47
CA GLY A 326 -2.78 -24.76 4.58
C GLY A 326 -3.61 -24.13 5.70
N GLY A 327 -3.10 -23.06 6.33
CA GLY A 327 -3.86 -22.28 7.31
C GLY A 327 -5.07 -21.61 6.68
N VAL A 328 -6.09 -21.33 7.49
CA VAL A 328 -7.36 -20.70 7.05
C VAL A 328 -7.31 -19.20 7.30
N ILE A 329 -7.71 -18.42 6.31
CA ILE A 329 -7.90 -16.97 6.46
C ILE A 329 -9.40 -16.70 6.63
N VAL A 330 -9.74 -15.90 7.63
CA VAL A 330 -11.10 -15.36 7.82
C VAL A 330 -11.08 -13.87 7.52
N LEU A 331 -11.79 -13.45 6.48
CA LEU A 331 -11.95 -12.03 6.13
C LEU A 331 -13.33 -11.53 6.54
N LEU A 332 -13.36 -10.54 7.44
CA LEU A 332 -14.58 -9.88 7.89
C LEU A 332 -14.60 -8.45 7.37
N ALA A 333 -15.56 -8.12 6.50
CA ALA A 333 -15.66 -6.82 5.85
C ALA A 333 -17.11 -6.57 5.39
N GLU A 334 -17.64 -5.35 5.54
CA GLU A 334 -19.02 -5.04 5.14
C GLU A 334 -19.22 -5.10 3.62
N CYS A 335 -18.27 -4.50 2.86
CA CYS A 335 -18.29 -4.42 1.40
C CYS A 335 -19.61 -3.81 0.85
N ALA A 336 -20.10 -2.71 1.44
CA ALA A 336 -21.37 -2.08 1.09
C ALA A 336 -21.48 -1.69 -0.40
N ASP A 337 -20.35 -1.32 -1.05
CA ASP A 337 -20.28 -1.01 -2.49
C ASP A 337 -19.95 -2.26 -3.36
N GLY A 338 -20.03 -3.46 -2.78
CA GLY A 338 -19.86 -4.73 -3.48
C GLY A 338 -18.41 -5.13 -3.76
N ILE A 339 -18.14 -5.68 -4.96
CA ILE A 339 -16.89 -6.42 -5.23
C ILE A 339 -15.81 -5.52 -5.83
N GLY A 340 -16.17 -4.61 -6.72
CA GLY A 340 -15.22 -3.84 -7.52
C GLY A 340 -14.82 -4.53 -8.84
N LYS A 341 -14.05 -3.82 -9.67
CA LYS A 341 -13.81 -4.17 -11.09
C LYS A 341 -13.03 -5.48 -11.32
N PHE A 342 -12.23 -5.94 -10.37
CA PHE A 342 -11.41 -7.13 -10.52
C PHE A 342 -12.21 -8.45 -10.53
N ALA A 343 -13.50 -8.41 -10.18
CA ALA A 343 -14.39 -9.57 -10.13
C ALA A 343 -14.41 -10.41 -11.42
N ALA A 344 -14.40 -9.74 -12.58
CA ALA A 344 -14.45 -10.40 -13.88
C ALA A 344 -13.26 -11.38 -14.15
N TRP A 345 -12.14 -11.14 -13.49
CA TRP A 345 -10.98 -12.02 -13.58
C TRP A 345 -11.15 -13.32 -12.78
N LEU A 346 -11.93 -13.29 -11.69
CA LEU A 346 -12.15 -14.41 -10.80
C LEU A 346 -13.39 -15.21 -11.19
N LYS A 347 -14.54 -14.55 -11.40
CA LYS A 347 -15.82 -15.21 -11.68
C LYS A 347 -15.83 -16.10 -12.92
N GLY A 348 -15.02 -15.79 -13.93
CA GLY A 348 -14.94 -16.58 -15.16
C GLY A 348 -13.83 -17.63 -15.18
N ALA A 349 -13.04 -17.73 -14.12
CA ALA A 349 -11.89 -18.63 -14.06
C ALA A 349 -12.28 -20.04 -13.57
N LYS A 350 -11.52 -21.06 -14.00
CA LYS A 350 -11.72 -22.45 -13.56
C LYS A 350 -11.16 -22.70 -12.15
N SER A 351 -10.20 -21.89 -11.70
CA SER A 351 -9.56 -22.00 -10.40
C SER A 351 -8.75 -20.73 -10.09
N PRO A 352 -8.35 -20.48 -8.83
CA PRO A 352 -7.41 -19.43 -8.49
C PRO A 352 -6.08 -19.54 -9.26
N HIS A 353 -5.57 -20.75 -9.48
CA HIS A 353 -4.35 -20.99 -10.27
C HIS A 353 -4.52 -20.52 -11.74
N ALA A 354 -5.70 -20.71 -12.35
CA ALA A 354 -5.96 -20.24 -13.71
C ALA A 354 -5.87 -18.70 -13.81
N VAL A 355 -6.29 -17.96 -12.77
CA VAL A 355 -6.14 -16.50 -12.69
C VAL A 355 -4.67 -16.13 -12.60
N ILE A 356 -3.88 -16.83 -11.79
CA ILE A 356 -2.43 -16.61 -11.66
C ILE A 356 -1.74 -16.83 -13.00
N GLU A 357 -2.02 -17.93 -13.69
CA GLU A 357 -1.41 -18.24 -15.00
C GLU A 357 -1.85 -17.22 -16.08
N ARG A 358 -3.09 -16.75 -16.02
CA ARG A 358 -3.55 -15.66 -16.87
C ARG A 358 -2.76 -14.37 -16.60
N PHE A 359 -2.56 -14.01 -15.34
CA PHE A 359 -1.77 -12.83 -14.98
C PHE A 359 -0.29 -12.96 -15.39
N LYS A 360 0.32 -14.14 -15.28
CA LYS A 360 1.68 -14.39 -15.78
C LYS A 360 1.80 -14.10 -17.28
N ARG A 361 0.79 -14.47 -18.06
CA ARG A 361 0.76 -14.29 -19.51
C ARG A 361 0.44 -12.85 -19.93
N GLU A 362 -0.60 -12.25 -19.32
CA GLU A 362 -1.18 -10.96 -19.73
C GLU A 362 -0.60 -9.77 -18.97
N GLY A 363 -0.11 -9.99 -17.75
CA GLY A 363 0.45 -8.96 -16.90
C GLY A 363 -0.60 -7.96 -16.37
N PHE A 364 -0.15 -6.75 -16.12
CA PHE A 364 -0.99 -5.66 -15.65
C PHE A 364 -1.95 -5.16 -16.73
N THR A 365 -3.24 -5.06 -16.39
CA THR A 365 -4.28 -4.44 -17.21
C THR A 365 -5.06 -3.41 -16.38
N ARG A 366 -5.79 -2.52 -17.07
CA ARG A 366 -6.64 -1.51 -16.42
C ARG A 366 -7.85 -2.10 -15.68
N GLU A 367 -8.23 -3.34 -15.98
CA GLU A 367 -9.30 -4.06 -15.28
C GLU A 367 -8.84 -4.64 -13.92
N HIS A 368 -7.82 -4.03 -13.32
CA HIS A 368 -7.32 -4.41 -12.00
C HIS A 368 -6.78 -5.85 -11.90
N SER A 369 -6.17 -6.37 -12.97
CA SER A 369 -5.56 -7.71 -13.01
C SER A 369 -4.59 -7.98 -11.85
N SER A 370 -3.82 -6.96 -11.42
CA SER A 370 -2.95 -7.07 -10.24
C SER A 370 -3.70 -7.37 -8.95
N LYS A 371 -4.95 -6.87 -8.80
CA LYS A 371 -5.78 -7.16 -7.63
C LYS A 371 -6.34 -8.57 -7.70
N ALA A 372 -6.80 -8.98 -8.89
CA ALA A 372 -7.24 -10.34 -9.13
C ALA A 372 -6.12 -11.36 -8.85
N PHE A 373 -4.91 -11.08 -9.33
CA PHE A 373 -3.74 -11.90 -9.03
C PHE A 373 -3.48 -12.05 -7.54
N MET A 374 -3.47 -10.95 -6.78
CA MET A 374 -3.20 -10.99 -5.34
C MET A 374 -4.27 -11.76 -4.58
N CYS A 375 -5.54 -11.56 -4.96
CA CYS A 375 -6.65 -12.31 -4.39
C CYS A 375 -6.54 -13.81 -4.72
N ALA A 376 -6.30 -14.14 -5.99
CA ALA A 376 -6.14 -15.53 -6.44
C ALA A 376 -4.95 -16.22 -5.80
N ARG A 377 -3.84 -15.53 -5.56
CA ARG A 377 -2.66 -16.07 -4.89
C ARG A 377 -2.98 -16.53 -3.46
N ALA A 378 -3.67 -15.66 -2.69
CA ALA A 378 -4.10 -16.02 -1.34
C ALA A 378 -5.07 -17.22 -1.35
N LEU A 379 -6.08 -17.20 -2.26
CA LEU A 379 -7.05 -18.28 -2.44
C LEU A 379 -6.44 -19.61 -2.92
N ALA A 380 -5.32 -19.55 -3.65
CA ALA A 380 -4.61 -20.76 -4.10
C ALA A 380 -3.81 -21.43 -2.97
N LYS A 381 -3.38 -20.66 -1.97
CA LYS A 381 -2.58 -21.15 -0.84
C LYS A 381 -3.42 -21.50 0.39
N HIS A 382 -4.54 -20.78 0.57
CA HIS A 382 -5.33 -20.84 1.80
C HIS A 382 -6.82 -20.93 1.49
N PRO A 383 -7.59 -21.75 2.18
CA PRO A 383 -9.04 -21.59 2.26
C PRO A 383 -9.34 -20.20 2.86
N VAL A 384 -10.21 -19.44 2.22
CA VAL A 384 -10.63 -18.13 2.71
C VAL A 384 -12.11 -18.16 3.03
N VAL A 385 -12.44 -18.10 4.32
CA VAL A 385 -13.82 -17.92 4.80
C VAL A 385 -14.11 -16.43 4.86
N VAL A 386 -15.27 -15.99 4.36
CA VAL A 386 -15.56 -14.57 4.26
C VAL A 386 -16.98 -14.26 4.75
N CYS A 387 -17.11 -13.22 5.56
CA CYS A 387 -18.38 -12.60 5.88
C CYS A 387 -18.39 -11.18 5.30
N CYS A 388 -19.15 -11.00 4.21
CA CYS A 388 -19.31 -9.74 3.50
C CYS A 388 -20.80 -9.47 3.27
N ALA A 389 -21.42 -8.64 4.11
CA ALA A 389 -22.86 -8.38 4.05
C ALA A 389 -23.33 -7.75 2.72
N GLY A 390 -22.48 -6.95 2.07
CA GLY A 390 -22.78 -6.26 0.82
C GLY A 390 -22.62 -7.10 -0.45
N ILE A 391 -22.26 -8.39 -0.35
CA ILE A 391 -21.98 -9.26 -1.52
C ILE A 391 -22.81 -10.54 -1.44
N PRO A 392 -23.58 -10.88 -2.50
CA PRO A 392 -24.30 -12.16 -2.56
C PRO A 392 -23.36 -13.37 -2.41
N LYS A 393 -23.76 -14.39 -1.63
CA LYS A 393 -22.96 -15.59 -1.40
C LYS A 393 -22.55 -16.29 -2.69
N ALA A 394 -23.48 -16.44 -3.64
CA ALA A 394 -23.21 -17.05 -4.95
C ALA A 394 -22.06 -16.32 -5.71
N ASP A 395 -21.95 -15.02 -5.54
CA ASP A 395 -20.88 -14.22 -6.13
C ASP A 395 -19.52 -14.49 -5.45
N LEU A 396 -19.53 -14.66 -4.13
CA LEU A 396 -18.33 -15.02 -3.35
C LEU A 396 -17.85 -16.43 -3.71
N GLU A 397 -18.76 -17.40 -3.80
CA GLU A 397 -18.48 -18.78 -4.22
C GLU A 397 -17.92 -18.84 -5.65
N ALA A 398 -18.52 -18.05 -6.57
CA ALA A 398 -18.01 -17.94 -7.94
C ALA A 398 -16.60 -17.36 -8.03
N MET A 399 -16.11 -16.71 -6.95
CA MET A 399 -14.76 -16.19 -6.81
C MET A 399 -13.89 -17.04 -5.88
N PHE A 400 -14.30 -18.27 -5.58
CA PHE A 400 -13.57 -19.28 -4.77
C PHE A 400 -13.51 -18.97 -3.26
N PHE A 401 -14.29 -18.04 -2.76
CA PHE A 401 -14.44 -17.81 -1.32
C PHE A 401 -15.41 -18.82 -0.70
N ARG A 402 -15.34 -18.97 0.62
CA ARG A 402 -16.30 -19.71 1.44
C ARG A 402 -17.16 -18.72 2.23
N PRO A 403 -18.39 -18.39 1.79
CA PRO A 403 -19.19 -17.41 2.48
C PRO A 403 -19.73 -17.95 3.82
N ALA A 404 -19.82 -17.08 4.81
CA ALA A 404 -20.47 -17.30 6.08
C ALA A 404 -21.62 -16.30 6.28
N ASP A 405 -22.62 -16.68 7.10
CA ASP A 405 -23.81 -15.85 7.37
C ASP A 405 -23.48 -14.69 8.32
N THR A 406 -22.70 -14.98 9.33
CA THR A 406 -22.31 -14.02 10.36
C THR A 406 -20.78 -14.04 10.58
N PRO A 407 -20.22 -12.97 11.15
CA PRO A 407 -18.82 -12.98 11.56
C PRO A 407 -18.44 -14.16 12.45
N GLN A 408 -19.30 -14.56 13.38
CA GLN A 408 -19.07 -15.70 14.27
C GLN A 408 -19.10 -17.02 13.49
N ASP A 409 -20.01 -17.19 12.53
CA ASP A 409 -20.05 -18.40 11.70
C ASP A 409 -18.78 -18.54 10.87
N ALA A 410 -18.20 -17.42 10.38
CA ALA A 410 -16.92 -17.45 9.67
C ALA A 410 -15.77 -17.97 10.57
N VAL A 411 -15.73 -17.52 11.82
CA VAL A 411 -14.77 -18.00 12.81
C VAL A 411 -14.99 -19.48 13.11
N ASN A 412 -16.22 -19.88 13.36
CA ASN A 412 -16.58 -21.27 13.69
C ASN A 412 -16.21 -22.22 12.54
N GLN A 413 -16.49 -21.85 11.28
CA GLN A 413 -16.09 -22.63 10.11
C GLN A 413 -14.58 -22.83 10.05
N ALA A 414 -13.80 -21.76 10.27
CA ALA A 414 -12.34 -21.83 10.25
C ALA A 414 -11.78 -22.71 11.36
N LEU A 415 -12.32 -22.60 12.57
CA LEU A 415 -11.93 -23.44 13.71
C LEU A 415 -12.30 -24.92 13.48
N GLN A 416 -13.46 -25.19 12.90
CA GLN A 416 -13.84 -26.58 12.53
C GLN A 416 -12.89 -27.17 11.49
N MET A 417 -12.40 -26.39 10.54
CA MET A 417 -11.44 -26.85 9.53
C MET A 417 -10.07 -27.17 10.11
N LYS A 418 -9.66 -26.54 11.23
CA LYS A 418 -8.31 -26.67 11.82
C LYS A 418 -8.28 -27.44 13.13
N GLY A 419 -9.45 -27.63 13.75
CA GLY A 419 -9.57 -28.34 15.04
C GLY A 419 -9.31 -27.46 16.26
N GLY A 420 -9.63 -28.01 17.44
CA GLY A 420 -9.69 -27.28 18.73
C GLY A 420 -8.34 -26.81 19.31
N ASN A 421 -7.21 -27.20 18.73
CA ASN A 421 -5.87 -26.76 19.15
C ASN A 421 -5.24 -25.77 18.14
N ALA A 422 -6.03 -25.19 17.24
CA ALA A 422 -5.58 -24.26 16.24
C ALA A 422 -4.99 -22.98 16.90
N ARG A 423 -3.82 -22.56 16.46
CA ARG A 423 -3.24 -21.28 16.82
C ARG A 423 -3.97 -20.19 16.05
N VAL A 424 -4.63 -19.31 16.77
CA VAL A 424 -5.48 -18.26 16.21
C VAL A 424 -4.82 -16.88 16.34
N LEU A 425 -4.77 -16.12 15.26
CA LEU A 425 -4.37 -14.72 15.24
C LEU A 425 -5.53 -13.86 14.79
N VAL A 426 -5.77 -12.77 15.51
CA VAL A 426 -6.77 -11.76 15.16
C VAL A 426 -6.09 -10.42 14.88
N LEU A 427 -6.30 -9.86 13.70
CA LEU A 427 -5.79 -8.55 13.26
C LEU A 427 -6.95 -7.60 12.95
N PRO A 428 -7.43 -6.81 13.92
CA PRO A 428 -8.55 -5.87 13.73
C PRO A 428 -8.30 -4.77 12.68
N TYR A 429 -7.02 -4.48 12.39
CA TYR A 429 -6.58 -3.47 11.44
C TYR A 429 -5.48 -4.05 10.54
N ALA A 430 -5.79 -5.14 9.83
CA ALA A 430 -4.78 -5.90 9.09
C ALA A 430 -4.07 -5.09 7.99
N VAL A 431 -4.71 -4.07 7.41
CA VAL A 431 -4.07 -3.19 6.42
C VAL A 431 -3.04 -2.24 7.03
N ASP A 432 -3.06 -2.06 8.34
CA ASP A 432 -2.11 -1.26 9.13
C ASP A 432 -1.01 -2.13 9.78
N CYS A 433 -0.87 -3.38 9.35
CA CYS A 433 0.11 -4.31 9.89
C CYS A 433 1.02 -4.84 8.77
N VAL A 434 2.32 -4.75 8.97
CA VAL A 434 3.36 -5.45 8.20
C VAL A 434 3.88 -6.58 9.09
N PRO A 435 3.41 -7.80 8.89
CA PRO A 435 3.80 -8.89 9.74
C PRO A 435 5.19 -9.41 9.37
N LYS A 436 6.01 -9.66 10.39
CA LYS A 436 7.29 -10.38 10.25
C LYS A 436 7.25 -11.61 11.16
N ILE A 437 7.83 -12.71 10.72
CA ILE A 437 8.05 -13.87 11.59
C ILE A 437 9.44 -13.74 12.18
N ALA A 438 9.55 -13.93 13.52
CA ALA A 438 10.84 -13.92 14.20
C ALA A 438 11.76 -14.97 13.57
N PRO A 439 13.07 -14.69 13.42
CA PRO A 439 14.04 -15.73 13.06
C PRO A 439 13.98 -16.85 14.11
N SER A 440 13.96 -18.11 13.63
CA SER A 440 14.04 -19.31 14.48
C SER A 440 15.41 -19.46 15.10
#